data_702ab0e77ca01ce658de17710ab98841
#
_entry.id   702ab0e77ca01ce658de17710ab98841
#
_cell.length_a   1.000
_cell.length_b   1.000
_cell.length_c   1.000
_cell.angle_alpha   90.00
_cell.angle_beta   90.00
_cell.angle_gamma   90.00
#
_symmetry.space_group_name_H-M   'P 1'
#
loop_
_entity.id
_entity.type
_entity.pdbx_description
1 polymer ?
#
loop_
_entity_poly.entity_id
_entity_poly.type
_entity_poly.pdbx_seq_one_letter_code
_entity_poly.pdbx_strand_id
1 'polypeptide(L)'
;AIRRLKAADEENITAYIYGVSGCGKTELVMRYLKNRKYTLFNAGLVTVEELREIKVSKQRKTVVINSLHDMAMQNDTEEIREAIIELVEREDVWLILSGRCAVPPWLTAVRYREVFYVIGEQELLFDEDQADQYIAMTGMIFSEEQLAKEKAYCVGMPIGWSITNSVYWQMRMGQDEKDVTKPFSDEEYRTMVGEALSQMWDYLEYHVYDRWEISIQEFLMEVAIVEDFYRIYGGDDHRTQ
;
A
#
# COMPACT_ATOMS: atom_id res chain seq x y z
N ALA A 1 9.31 9.25 2.77
CA ALA A 1 9.07 8.07 3.62
C ALA A 1 10.35 7.48 4.21
N ILE A 2 11.35 7.04 3.39
CA ILE A 2 12.53 6.26 3.89
C ILE A 2 13.41 7.05 4.88
N ARG A 3 13.56 8.37 4.71
CA ARG A 3 14.31 9.23 5.63
C ARG A 3 13.65 9.31 7.02
N ARG A 4 12.33 9.31 7.08
CA ARG A 4 11.58 9.32 8.34
C ARG A 4 11.67 7.97 9.05
N LEU A 5 11.60 6.88 8.29
CA LEU A 5 11.79 5.54 8.86
C LEU A 5 13.21 5.37 9.42
N LYS A 6 14.21 5.94 8.75
CA LYS A 6 15.60 5.97 9.23
C LYS A 6 15.73 6.79 10.52
N ALA A 7 15.12 7.97 10.61
CA ALA A 7 15.12 8.78 11.82
C ALA A 7 14.46 8.04 13.00
N ALA A 8 13.31 7.40 12.76
CA ALA A 8 12.64 6.58 13.77
C ALA A 8 13.54 5.44 14.30
N ASP A 9 14.31 4.80 13.42
CA ASP A 9 15.28 3.77 13.79
C ASP A 9 16.45 4.33 14.63
N GLU A 10 17.05 5.43 14.21
CA GLU A 10 18.17 6.06 14.89
C GLU A 10 17.79 6.55 16.30
N GLU A 11 16.58 7.04 16.47
CA GLU A 11 16.05 7.53 17.75
C GLU A 11 15.36 6.43 18.59
N ASN A 12 15.28 5.20 18.08
CA ASN A 12 14.53 4.09 18.69
C ASN A 12 13.06 4.41 18.99
N ILE A 13 12.43 5.15 18.10
CA ILE A 13 11.03 5.55 18.21
C ILE A 13 10.18 4.64 17.32
N THR A 14 9.05 4.18 17.84
CA THR A 14 8.10 3.36 17.08
C THR A 14 7.65 4.06 15.81
N ALA A 15 7.75 3.38 14.66
CA ALA A 15 7.24 3.86 13.40
C ALA A 15 5.82 3.31 13.14
N TYR A 16 4.89 4.19 12.78
CA TYR A 16 3.55 3.81 12.34
C TYR A 16 3.33 4.22 10.89
N ILE A 17 3.10 3.25 10.02
CA ILE A 17 2.97 3.45 8.58
C ILE A 17 1.54 3.12 8.16
N TYR A 18 0.84 4.07 7.54
CA TYR A 18 -0.53 3.82 7.13
C TYR A 18 -0.84 4.33 5.72
N GLY A 19 -1.88 3.74 5.12
CA GLY A 19 -2.40 4.09 3.82
C GLY A 19 -3.13 2.92 3.19
N VAL A 20 -3.81 3.16 2.08
CA VAL A 20 -4.61 2.15 1.38
C VAL A 20 -3.78 0.96 0.90
N SER A 21 -4.45 -0.11 0.49
CA SER A 21 -3.80 -1.27 -0.13
C SER A 21 -3.05 -0.83 -1.39
N GLY A 22 -1.83 -1.34 -1.60
CA GLY A 22 -1.03 -1.00 -2.79
C GLY A 22 -0.21 0.29 -2.72
N CYS A 23 -0.32 1.11 -1.67
CA CYS A 23 0.49 2.35 -1.52
C CYS A 23 1.97 2.10 -1.15
N GLY A 24 2.42 0.86 -1.00
CA GLY A 24 3.84 0.54 -0.83
C GLY A 24 4.35 0.42 0.62
N LYS A 25 3.49 0.33 1.64
CA LYS A 25 3.89 0.20 3.06
C LYS A 25 4.88 -0.94 3.30
N THR A 26 4.49 -2.13 2.88
CA THR A 26 5.31 -3.34 3.06
C THR A 26 6.63 -3.24 2.29
N GLU A 27 6.61 -2.74 1.06
CA GLU A 27 7.80 -2.55 0.25
C GLU A 27 8.78 -1.57 0.90
N LEU A 28 8.27 -0.44 1.44
CA LEU A 28 9.09 0.51 2.19
C LEU A 28 9.85 -0.17 3.34
N VAL A 29 9.13 -0.94 4.17
CA VAL A 29 9.70 -1.65 5.33
C VAL A 29 10.71 -2.69 4.89
N MET A 30 10.34 -3.55 3.94
CA MET A 30 11.20 -4.63 3.44
C MET A 30 12.47 -4.08 2.79
N ARG A 31 12.36 -3.00 2.02
CA ARG A 31 13.51 -2.35 1.39
C ARG A 31 14.44 -1.72 2.41
N TYR A 32 13.89 -1.10 3.46
CA TYR A 32 14.68 -0.52 4.54
C TYR A 32 15.41 -1.60 5.36
N LEU A 33 14.76 -2.74 5.60
CA LEU A 33 15.27 -3.84 6.42
C LEU A 33 16.03 -4.91 5.62
N LYS A 34 16.25 -4.73 4.32
CA LYS A 34 16.79 -5.75 3.40
C LYS A 34 18.03 -6.51 3.91
N ASN A 35 18.90 -5.83 4.67
CA ASN A 35 20.15 -6.41 5.18
C ASN A 35 20.19 -6.49 6.72
N ARG A 36 19.03 -6.48 7.37
CA ARG A 36 18.90 -6.45 8.83
C ARG A 36 18.15 -7.68 9.33
N LYS A 37 18.42 -8.07 10.57
CA LYS A 37 17.60 -9.08 11.25
C LYS A 37 16.36 -8.41 11.84
N TYR A 38 15.21 -8.96 11.57
CA TYR A 38 13.93 -8.52 12.13
C TYR A 38 12.97 -9.69 12.30
N THR A 39 11.98 -9.54 13.14
CA THR A 39 10.85 -10.47 13.28
C THR A 39 9.63 -9.82 12.67
N LEU A 40 8.90 -10.56 11.82
CA LEU A 40 7.71 -10.08 11.14
C LEU A 40 6.49 -10.86 11.63
N PHE A 41 5.46 -10.14 12.06
CA PHE A 41 4.15 -10.67 12.39
C PHE A 41 3.07 -10.06 11.50
N ASN A 42 2.02 -10.83 11.25
CA ASN A 42 0.76 -10.33 10.70
C ASN A 42 -0.24 -10.19 11.86
N ALA A 43 -0.77 -9.00 12.09
CA ALA A 43 -1.67 -8.72 13.20
C ALA A 43 -2.99 -9.51 13.14
N GLY A 44 -3.40 -10.00 11.97
CA GLY A 44 -4.56 -10.88 11.80
C GLY A 44 -4.28 -12.36 12.11
N LEU A 45 -3.04 -12.75 12.41
CA LEU A 45 -2.62 -14.13 12.62
C LEU A 45 -1.79 -14.35 13.88
N VAL A 46 -1.16 -13.29 14.41
CA VAL A 46 -0.26 -13.37 15.56
C VAL A 46 -1.03 -13.68 16.83
N THR A 47 -0.44 -14.52 17.69
CA THR A 47 -0.99 -14.79 19.01
C THR A 47 -0.34 -13.92 20.10
N VAL A 48 -1.00 -13.81 21.25
CA VAL A 48 -0.47 -13.09 22.41
C VAL A 48 0.82 -13.72 22.90
N GLU A 49 0.89 -15.05 22.91
CA GLU A 49 2.05 -15.83 23.33
C GLU A 49 3.26 -15.50 22.44
N GLU A 50 3.09 -15.47 21.13
CA GLU A 50 4.16 -15.13 20.19
C GLU A 50 4.73 -13.73 20.43
N LEU A 51 3.88 -12.74 20.73
CA LEU A 51 4.32 -11.38 21.04
C LEU A 51 5.06 -11.33 22.40
N ARG A 52 4.57 -12.03 23.42
CA ARG A 52 5.19 -12.11 24.76
C ARG A 52 6.44 -12.97 24.81
N GLU A 53 6.60 -13.92 23.89
CA GLU A 53 7.84 -14.71 23.73
C GLU A 53 9.02 -13.92 23.20
N ILE A 54 8.84 -12.66 22.77
CA ILE A 54 9.95 -11.79 22.36
C ILE A 54 10.79 -11.46 23.60
N LYS A 55 11.81 -12.31 23.85
CA LYS A 55 12.68 -12.20 25.03
C LYS A 55 13.39 -10.85 25.10
N VAL A 56 13.49 -10.30 26.30
CA VAL A 56 14.34 -9.13 26.58
C VAL A 56 15.79 -9.44 26.18
N SER A 57 16.45 -8.49 25.54
CA SER A 57 17.80 -8.67 24.99
C SER A 57 18.67 -7.44 25.26
N LYS A 58 19.97 -7.66 25.44
CA LYS A 58 20.94 -6.56 25.47
C LYS A 58 21.14 -5.90 24.10
N GLN A 59 20.80 -6.60 23.02
CA GLN A 59 20.85 -6.07 21.67
C GLN A 59 19.43 -5.69 21.24
N ARG A 60 19.27 -4.49 20.72
CA ARG A 60 18.00 -4.00 20.18
C ARG A 60 17.48 -4.95 19.09
N LYS A 61 16.22 -5.31 19.18
CA LYS A 61 15.51 -6.12 18.20
C LYS A 61 14.61 -5.23 17.35
N THR A 62 14.53 -5.54 16.07
CA THR A 62 13.54 -4.94 15.18
C THR A 62 12.36 -5.89 15.05
N VAL A 63 11.19 -5.40 15.36
CA VAL A 63 9.91 -6.12 15.26
C VAL A 63 8.99 -5.36 14.32
N VAL A 64 8.40 -6.06 13.37
CA VAL A 64 7.43 -5.51 12.41
C VAL A 64 6.11 -6.21 12.62
N ILE A 65 5.03 -5.44 12.81
CA ILE A 65 3.67 -5.97 12.88
C ILE A 65 2.85 -5.31 11.76
N ASN A 66 2.55 -6.12 10.75
CA ASN A 66 1.78 -5.68 9.58
C ASN A 66 0.29 -5.88 9.78
N SER A 67 -0.52 -5.16 8.98
CA SER A 67 -1.96 -5.39 8.85
C SER A 67 -2.73 -5.22 10.16
N LEU A 68 -2.45 -4.18 10.93
CA LEU A 68 -3.17 -3.90 12.19
C LEU A 68 -4.70 -3.82 12.03
N HIS A 69 -5.19 -3.52 10.84
CA HIS A 69 -6.63 -3.54 10.53
C HIS A 69 -7.24 -4.95 10.55
N ASP A 70 -6.45 -6.00 10.28
CA ASP A 70 -6.91 -7.39 10.28
C ASP A 70 -7.05 -7.95 11.72
N MET A 71 -6.50 -7.26 12.71
CA MET A 71 -6.58 -7.68 14.12
C MET A 71 -8.02 -7.74 14.65
N ALA A 72 -8.91 -6.89 14.13
CA ALA A 72 -10.32 -6.87 14.53
C ALA A 72 -11.06 -8.19 14.24
N MET A 73 -10.50 -9.07 13.42
CA MET A 73 -11.05 -10.39 13.10
C MET A 73 -10.64 -11.48 14.10
N GLN A 74 -9.80 -11.16 15.09
CA GLN A 74 -9.34 -12.12 16.10
C GLN A 74 -10.19 -12.08 17.36
N ASN A 75 -10.30 -13.23 18.05
CA ASN A 75 -11.05 -13.34 19.31
C ASN A 75 -10.33 -12.62 20.47
N ASP A 76 -8.98 -12.63 20.48
CA ASP A 76 -8.13 -12.10 21.56
C ASP A 76 -7.60 -10.69 21.24
N THR A 77 -8.44 -9.88 20.57
CA THR A 77 -8.04 -8.55 20.07
C THR A 77 -7.52 -7.62 21.16
N GLU A 78 -8.10 -7.67 22.37
CA GLU A 78 -7.71 -6.78 23.47
C GLU A 78 -6.36 -7.17 24.04
N GLU A 79 -6.14 -8.46 24.27
CA GLU A 79 -4.88 -8.99 24.78
C GLU A 79 -3.72 -8.77 23.80
N ILE A 80 -4.01 -8.86 22.49
CA ILE A 80 -3.01 -8.55 21.44
C ILE A 80 -2.67 -7.07 21.46
N ARG A 81 -3.65 -6.16 21.65
CA ARG A 81 -3.41 -4.72 21.80
C ARG A 81 -2.51 -4.42 22.98
N GLU A 82 -2.81 -5.02 24.14
CA GLU A 82 -1.99 -4.88 25.34
C GLU A 82 -0.55 -5.36 25.10
N ALA A 83 -0.36 -6.52 24.46
CA ALA A 83 0.96 -7.04 24.14
C ALA A 83 1.72 -6.13 23.16
N ILE A 84 1.05 -5.50 22.21
CA ILE A 84 1.67 -4.50 21.31
C ILE A 84 2.07 -3.25 22.10
N ILE A 85 1.23 -2.77 23.01
CA ILE A 85 1.55 -1.62 23.88
C ILE A 85 2.78 -1.93 24.74
N GLU A 86 2.85 -3.14 25.33
CA GLU A 86 4.02 -3.61 26.08
C GLU A 86 5.31 -3.55 25.23
N LEU A 87 5.21 -3.92 23.93
CA LEU A 87 6.35 -3.83 23.01
C LEU A 87 6.75 -2.40 22.67
N VAL A 88 5.79 -1.48 22.56
CA VAL A 88 6.06 -0.02 22.33
C VAL A 88 6.86 0.57 23.47
N GLU A 89 6.59 0.16 24.71
CA GLU A 89 7.23 0.69 25.92
C GLU A 89 8.64 0.12 26.17
N ARG A 90 9.08 -0.84 25.35
CA ARG A 90 10.37 -1.53 25.52
C ARG A 90 11.52 -0.82 24.82
N GLU A 91 12.57 -0.49 25.55
CA GLU A 91 13.78 0.13 25.01
C GLU A 91 14.64 -0.83 24.14
N ASP A 92 14.53 -2.14 24.38
CA ASP A 92 15.26 -3.15 23.60
C ASP A 92 14.54 -3.60 22.31
N VAL A 93 13.42 -2.95 21.98
CA VAL A 93 12.64 -3.22 20.77
C VAL A 93 12.47 -1.92 19.97
N TRP A 94 12.84 -1.98 18.70
CA TRP A 94 12.35 -1.00 17.72
C TRP A 94 11.17 -1.58 16.98
N LEU A 95 10.01 -0.96 17.12
CA LEU A 95 8.75 -1.46 16.60
C LEU A 95 8.34 -0.69 15.35
N ILE A 96 7.96 -1.42 14.32
CA ILE A 96 7.34 -0.89 13.10
C ILE A 96 5.94 -1.47 12.99
N LEU A 97 4.95 -0.60 13.02
CA LEU A 97 3.54 -0.94 12.87
C LEU A 97 3.02 -0.50 11.52
N SER A 98 2.18 -1.29 10.87
CA SER A 98 1.50 -0.84 9.65
C SER A 98 0.02 -1.21 9.61
N GLY A 99 -0.79 -0.30 9.04
CA GLY A 99 -2.23 -0.44 8.91
C GLY A 99 -2.80 0.27 7.69
N ARG A 100 -4.11 0.16 7.48
CA ARG A 100 -4.82 0.90 6.41
C ARG A 100 -5.26 2.28 6.85
N CYS A 101 -5.52 2.46 8.14
CA CYS A 101 -6.03 3.70 8.71
C CYS A 101 -4.96 4.42 9.52
N ALA A 102 -5.18 5.69 9.81
CA ALA A 102 -4.38 6.47 10.76
C ALA A 102 -4.26 5.76 12.12
N VAL A 103 -3.36 6.24 12.97
CA VAL A 103 -3.09 5.64 14.29
C VAL A 103 -4.40 5.36 15.02
N PRO A 104 -4.69 4.09 15.37
CA PRO A 104 -5.95 3.72 15.97
C PRO A 104 -6.10 4.28 17.41
N PRO A 105 -7.35 4.51 17.90
CA PRO A 105 -7.60 5.13 19.20
C PRO A 105 -6.90 4.44 20.37
N TRP A 106 -6.81 3.10 20.37
CA TRP A 106 -6.16 2.34 21.43
C TRP A 106 -4.63 2.61 21.53
N LEU A 107 -3.98 2.99 20.44
CA LEU A 107 -2.59 3.45 20.42
C LEU A 107 -2.46 4.95 20.76
N THR A 108 -3.54 5.72 20.73
CA THR A 108 -3.49 7.17 20.97
C THR A 108 -3.07 7.48 22.40
N ALA A 109 -3.49 6.68 23.37
CA ALA A 109 -3.10 6.84 24.77
C ALA A 109 -1.58 6.66 24.97
N VAL A 110 -0.97 5.73 24.25
CA VAL A 110 0.48 5.51 24.24
C VAL A 110 1.19 6.65 23.51
N ARG A 111 0.59 7.15 22.42
CA ARG A 111 1.14 8.26 21.64
C ARG A 111 1.38 9.52 22.46
N TYR A 112 0.57 9.80 23.47
CA TYR A 112 0.78 10.96 24.37
C TYR A 112 1.95 10.76 25.33
N ARG A 113 2.36 9.51 25.56
CA ARG A 113 3.51 9.16 26.41
C ARG A 113 4.78 9.02 25.60
N GLU A 114 4.65 8.44 24.38
CA GLU A 114 5.74 8.12 23.48
C GLU A 114 5.57 8.88 22.15
N VAL A 115 6.67 9.31 21.55
CA VAL A 115 6.66 9.95 20.24
C VAL A 115 6.64 8.86 19.17
N PHE A 116 5.63 8.86 18.31
CA PHE A 116 5.56 8.00 17.13
C PHE A 116 6.02 8.74 15.88
N TYR A 117 6.85 8.10 15.06
CA TYR A 117 7.07 8.53 13.69
C TYR A 117 5.95 8.00 12.81
N VAL A 118 5.03 8.88 12.46
CA VAL A 118 3.89 8.53 11.61
C VAL A 118 4.23 8.83 10.16
N ILE A 119 4.15 7.80 9.29
CA ILE A 119 4.34 7.91 7.84
C ILE A 119 2.98 7.64 7.20
N GLY A 120 2.40 8.68 6.62
CA GLY A 120 1.09 8.60 5.99
C GLY A 120 1.15 8.23 4.52
N GLU A 121 -0.02 7.91 3.95
CA GLU A 121 -0.19 7.52 2.55
C GLU A 121 0.47 8.49 1.57
N GLN A 122 0.25 9.79 1.76
CA GLN A 122 0.79 10.83 0.85
C GLN A 122 2.32 10.81 0.76
N GLU A 123 3.01 10.32 1.80
CA GLU A 123 4.45 10.17 1.80
C GLU A 123 4.93 8.90 1.06
N LEU A 124 4.01 8.00 0.75
CA LEU A 124 4.25 6.73 0.06
C LEU A 124 3.91 6.80 -1.43
N LEU A 125 3.00 7.70 -1.81
CA LEU A 125 2.67 7.93 -3.21
C LEU A 125 3.87 8.53 -3.95
N PHE A 126 4.00 8.20 -5.21
CA PHE A 126 5.00 8.80 -6.09
C PHE A 126 4.53 10.20 -6.50
N ASP A 127 5.39 11.18 -6.30
CA ASP A 127 5.28 12.47 -6.99
C ASP A 127 5.72 12.34 -8.46
N GLU A 128 5.62 13.41 -9.23
CA GLU A 128 5.97 13.41 -10.66
C GLU A 128 7.43 13.00 -10.89
N ASP A 129 8.36 13.54 -10.10
CA ASP A 129 9.79 13.23 -10.21
C ASP A 129 10.08 11.77 -9.89
N GLN A 130 9.40 11.21 -8.90
CA GLN A 130 9.54 9.80 -8.52
C GLN A 130 8.94 8.86 -9.57
N ALA A 131 7.83 9.24 -10.20
CA ALA A 131 7.26 8.52 -11.32
C ALA A 131 8.22 8.49 -12.51
N ASP A 132 8.82 9.63 -12.86
CA ASP A 132 9.82 9.71 -13.94
C ASP A 132 11.07 8.89 -13.62
N GLN A 133 11.55 8.92 -12.37
CA GLN A 133 12.66 8.07 -11.94
C GLN A 133 12.31 6.59 -12.03
N TYR A 134 11.09 6.20 -11.63
CA TYR A 134 10.64 4.82 -11.72
C TYR A 134 10.62 4.32 -13.17
N ILE A 135 10.07 5.12 -14.09
CA ILE A 135 10.04 4.81 -15.53
C ILE A 135 11.47 4.67 -16.08
N ALA A 136 12.35 5.61 -15.75
CA ALA A 136 13.75 5.54 -16.16
C ALA A 136 14.46 4.29 -15.62
N MET A 137 14.19 3.91 -14.37
CA MET A 137 14.77 2.71 -13.74
C MET A 137 14.25 1.41 -14.34
N THR A 138 12.99 1.38 -14.75
CA THR A 138 12.33 0.18 -15.31
C THR A 138 12.55 0.05 -16.81
N GLY A 139 13.02 1.11 -17.47
CA GLY A 139 13.28 1.14 -18.90
C GLY A 139 12.03 1.17 -19.77
N MET A 140 10.86 1.48 -19.19
CA MET A 140 9.64 1.68 -19.98
C MET A 140 9.78 2.93 -20.86
N ILE A 141 9.31 2.86 -22.09
CA ILE A 141 9.38 3.94 -23.07
C ILE A 141 7.96 4.30 -23.50
N PHE A 142 7.56 5.52 -23.18
CA PHE A 142 6.26 6.10 -23.54
C PHE A 142 6.46 7.36 -24.37
N SER A 143 5.49 7.69 -25.22
CA SER A 143 5.38 9.03 -25.77
C SER A 143 4.97 10.02 -24.66
N GLU A 144 5.14 11.32 -24.89
CA GLU A 144 4.71 12.34 -23.92
C GLU A 144 3.24 12.23 -23.57
N GLU A 145 2.38 11.95 -24.55
CA GLU A 145 0.94 11.76 -24.35
C GLU A 145 0.63 10.49 -23.55
N GLN A 146 1.28 9.36 -23.89
CA GLN A 146 1.12 8.10 -23.15
C GLN A 146 1.58 8.27 -21.71
N LEU A 147 2.72 8.92 -21.49
CA LEU A 147 3.24 9.18 -20.14
C LEU A 147 2.28 10.02 -19.30
N ALA A 148 1.71 11.07 -19.88
CA ALA A 148 0.72 11.89 -19.17
C ALA A 148 -0.52 11.09 -18.77
N LYS A 149 -0.98 10.20 -19.63
CA LYS A 149 -2.11 9.29 -19.34
C LYS A 149 -1.75 8.30 -18.23
N GLU A 150 -0.56 7.67 -18.28
CA GLU A 150 -0.12 6.74 -17.24
C GLU A 150 -0.01 7.42 -15.86
N LYS A 151 0.57 8.62 -15.80
CA LYS A 151 0.61 9.41 -14.57
C LYS A 151 -0.79 9.68 -14.01
N ALA A 152 -1.76 9.97 -14.88
CA ALA A 152 -3.15 10.18 -14.50
C ALA A 152 -3.84 8.89 -14.03
N TYR A 153 -3.58 7.74 -14.66
CA TYR A 153 -4.14 6.45 -14.26
C TYR A 153 -3.56 5.92 -12.95
N CYS A 154 -2.24 5.99 -12.79
CA CYS A 154 -1.58 5.49 -11.59
C CYS A 154 -1.81 6.38 -10.36
N VAL A 155 -2.13 7.67 -10.53
CA VAL A 155 -2.38 8.65 -9.44
C VAL A 155 -1.30 8.58 -8.34
N GLY A 156 -0.06 8.34 -8.72
CA GLY A 156 1.07 8.16 -7.80
C GLY A 156 1.10 6.81 -7.05
N MET A 157 0.13 5.93 -7.23
CA MET A 157 0.05 4.65 -6.54
C MET A 157 1.15 3.68 -6.99
N PRO A 158 2.04 3.20 -6.10
CA PRO A 158 3.10 2.27 -6.45
C PRO A 158 2.61 0.98 -7.09
N ILE A 159 1.43 0.45 -6.67
CA ILE A 159 0.85 -0.75 -7.27
C ILE A 159 0.46 -0.52 -8.73
N GLY A 160 -0.09 0.65 -9.07
CA GLY A 160 -0.42 1.01 -10.44
C GLY A 160 0.81 0.95 -11.33
N TRP A 161 1.88 1.61 -10.94
CA TRP A 161 3.16 1.58 -11.64
C TRP A 161 3.77 0.18 -11.74
N SER A 162 3.61 -0.65 -10.70
CA SER A 162 4.11 -2.03 -10.71
C SER A 162 3.36 -2.90 -11.71
N ILE A 163 2.04 -2.78 -11.77
CA ILE A 163 1.19 -3.50 -12.73
C ILE A 163 1.50 -3.03 -14.16
N THR A 164 1.50 -1.71 -14.39
CA THR A 164 1.88 -1.15 -15.70
C THR A 164 3.23 -1.68 -16.17
N ASN A 165 4.24 -1.67 -15.30
CA ASN A 165 5.57 -2.21 -15.63
C ASN A 165 5.53 -3.69 -15.98
N SER A 166 4.78 -4.51 -15.24
CA SER A 166 4.63 -5.94 -15.52
C SER A 166 4.00 -6.18 -16.89
N VAL A 167 2.88 -5.51 -17.15
CA VAL A 167 2.16 -5.66 -18.44
C VAL A 167 2.99 -5.11 -19.60
N TYR A 168 3.65 -3.96 -19.41
CA TYR A 168 4.54 -3.37 -20.42
C TYR A 168 5.58 -4.39 -20.89
N TRP A 169 6.31 -5.02 -19.97
CA TRP A 169 7.36 -5.96 -20.32
C TRP A 169 6.81 -7.30 -20.83
N GLN A 170 5.66 -7.75 -20.37
CA GLN A 170 4.98 -8.92 -20.93
C GLN A 170 4.65 -8.71 -22.41
N MET A 171 4.14 -7.54 -22.79
CA MET A 171 3.84 -7.21 -24.18
C MET A 171 5.10 -7.00 -25.04
N ARG A 172 6.22 -6.60 -24.42
CA ARG A 172 7.51 -6.46 -25.11
C ARG A 172 8.26 -7.79 -25.29
N MET A 173 7.86 -8.85 -24.56
CA MET A 173 8.47 -10.17 -24.70
C MET A 173 8.26 -10.71 -26.11
N GLY A 174 9.38 -11.04 -26.79
CA GLY A 174 9.35 -11.59 -28.15
C GLY A 174 9.30 -10.56 -29.27
N GLN A 175 9.33 -9.25 -28.96
CA GLN A 175 9.52 -8.22 -29.99
C GLN A 175 11.01 -8.07 -30.36
N ASP A 176 11.26 -7.58 -31.59
CA ASP A 176 12.62 -7.29 -32.05
C ASP A 176 13.24 -6.14 -31.24
N GLU A 177 14.56 -6.17 -30.99
CA GLU A 177 15.28 -5.15 -30.22
C GLU A 177 15.03 -3.71 -30.71
N LYS A 178 14.79 -3.54 -32.00
CA LYS A 178 14.50 -2.21 -32.59
C LYS A 178 13.13 -1.67 -32.21
N ASP A 179 12.18 -2.52 -31.91
CA ASP A 179 10.83 -2.12 -31.56
C ASP A 179 10.71 -1.85 -30.06
N VAL A 180 11.53 -2.51 -29.25
CA VAL A 180 11.60 -2.27 -27.80
C VAL A 180 12.10 -0.86 -27.45
N THR A 181 12.82 -0.20 -28.35
CA THR A 181 13.37 1.16 -28.17
C THR A 181 12.41 2.30 -28.56
N LYS A 182 11.18 1.97 -28.96
CA LYS A 182 10.17 2.95 -29.37
C LYS A 182 8.96 2.90 -28.43
N PRO A 183 8.22 3.99 -28.26
CA PRO A 183 6.90 3.95 -27.65
C PRO A 183 5.98 2.92 -28.35
N PHE A 184 4.98 2.43 -27.66
CA PHE A 184 3.91 1.64 -28.26
C PHE A 184 3.15 2.48 -29.31
N SER A 185 2.63 1.82 -30.32
CA SER A 185 1.56 2.40 -31.15
C SER A 185 0.31 2.65 -30.31
N ASP A 186 -0.61 3.46 -30.81
CA ASP A 186 -1.86 3.78 -30.09
C ASP A 186 -2.72 2.54 -29.83
N GLU A 187 -2.67 1.53 -30.70
CA GLU A 187 -3.40 0.27 -30.54
C GLU A 187 -2.75 -0.61 -29.46
N GLU A 188 -1.43 -0.78 -29.50
CA GLU A 188 -0.67 -1.52 -28.49
C GLU A 188 -0.80 -0.84 -27.13
N TYR A 189 -0.74 0.47 -27.08
CA TYR A 189 -0.89 1.22 -25.82
C TYR A 189 -2.30 1.02 -25.23
N ARG A 190 -3.35 1.09 -26.04
CA ARG A 190 -4.73 0.81 -25.56
C ARG A 190 -4.87 -0.61 -25.04
N THR A 191 -4.25 -1.58 -25.70
CA THR A 191 -4.23 -2.97 -25.25
C THR A 191 -3.51 -3.12 -23.91
N MET A 192 -2.33 -2.47 -23.76
CA MET A 192 -1.56 -2.45 -22.52
C MET A 192 -2.38 -1.87 -21.36
N VAL A 193 -3.02 -0.72 -21.58
CA VAL A 193 -3.85 -0.08 -20.54
C VAL A 193 -5.05 -0.97 -20.17
N GLY A 194 -5.70 -1.59 -21.13
CA GLY A 194 -6.82 -2.52 -20.88
C GLY A 194 -6.40 -3.71 -20.02
N GLU A 195 -5.25 -4.29 -20.30
CA GLU A 195 -4.68 -5.39 -19.51
C GLU A 195 -4.25 -4.93 -18.12
N ALA A 196 -3.61 -3.77 -18.01
CA ALA A 196 -3.19 -3.21 -16.74
C ALA A 196 -4.41 -2.89 -15.84
N LEU A 197 -5.49 -2.35 -16.40
CA LEU A 197 -6.74 -2.12 -15.68
C LEU A 197 -7.39 -3.43 -15.23
N SER A 198 -7.39 -4.48 -16.07
CA SER A 198 -7.90 -5.80 -15.69
C SER A 198 -7.15 -6.35 -14.48
N GLN A 199 -5.81 -6.34 -14.51
CA GLN A 199 -4.99 -6.79 -13.38
C GLN A 199 -5.16 -5.92 -12.13
N MET A 200 -5.42 -4.62 -12.29
CA MET A 200 -5.75 -3.73 -11.17
C MET A 200 -7.08 -4.12 -10.53
N TRP A 201 -8.10 -4.46 -11.34
CA TRP A 201 -9.38 -4.93 -10.84
C TRP A 201 -9.25 -6.25 -10.08
N ASP A 202 -8.52 -7.22 -10.62
CA ASP A 202 -8.23 -8.50 -9.94
C ASP A 202 -7.54 -8.26 -8.59
N TYR A 203 -6.58 -7.30 -8.54
CA TYR A 203 -5.93 -6.91 -7.31
C TYR A 203 -6.89 -6.30 -6.30
N LEU A 204 -7.76 -5.37 -6.72
CA LEU A 204 -8.73 -4.71 -5.86
C LEU A 204 -9.80 -5.68 -5.36
N GLU A 205 -10.28 -6.57 -6.23
CA GLU A 205 -11.23 -7.62 -5.86
C GLU A 205 -10.65 -8.49 -4.74
N TYR A 206 -9.53 -9.12 -4.97
CA TYR A 206 -8.92 -10.04 -4.01
C TYR A 206 -8.43 -9.38 -2.71
N HIS A 207 -7.80 -8.21 -2.80
CA HIS A 207 -7.16 -7.56 -1.64
C HIS A 207 -8.04 -6.58 -0.88
N VAL A 208 -9.13 -6.13 -1.47
CA VAL A 208 -10.01 -5.11 -0.88
C VAL A 208 -11.44 -5.62 -0.79
N TYR A 209 -12.07 -5.91 -1.94
CA TYR A 209 -13.51 -6.20 -2.03
C TYR A 209 -13.86 -7.51 -1.32
N ASP A 210 -13.19 -8.62 -1.59
CA ASP A 210 -13.45 -9.93 -1.00
C ASP A 210 -13.24 -9.99 0.52
N ARG A 211 -12.59 -8.96 1.08
CA ARG A 211 -12.33 -8.87 2.52
C ARG A 211 -13.38 -8.08 3.29
N TRP A 212 -14.33 -7.49 2.58
CA TRP A 212 -15.43 -6.78 3.22
C TRP A 212 -16.56 -7.75 3.61
N GLU A 213 -17.36 -7.35 4.60
CA GLU A 213 -18.56 -8.07 4.94
C GLU A 213 -19.52 -8.11 3.75
N ILE A 214 -20.23 -9.21 3.58
CA ILE A 214 -21.16 -9.44 2.47
C ILE A 214 -22.16 -8.27 2.33
N SER A 215 -22.66 -7.77 3.46
CA SER A 215 -23.58 -6.62 3.49
C SER A 215 -23.00 -5.35 2.85
N ILE A 216 -21.69 -5.13 3.00
CA ILE A 216 -20.98 -3.99 2.37
C ILE A 216 -20.79 -4.25 0.88
N GLN A 217 -20.43 -5.48 0.51
CA GLN A 217 -20.30 -5.88 -0.89
C GLN A 217 -21.65 -5.71 -1.64
N GLU A 218 -22.74 -6.21 -1.07
CA GLU A 218 -24.09 -6.06 -1.61
C GLU A 218 -24.49 -4.58 -1.75
N PHE A 219 -24.27 -3.77 -0.72
CA PHE A 219 -24.54 -2.33 -0.77
C PHE A 219 -23.77 -1.62 -1.88
N LEU A 220 -22.49 -1.94 -2.06
CA LEU A 220 -21.68 -1.34 -3.13
C LEU A 220 -22.15 -1.76 -4.52
N MET A 221 -22.56 -3.02 -4.68
CA MET A 221 -23.14 -3.51 -5.93
C MET A 221 -24.44 -2.77 -6.26
N GLU A 222 -25.31 -2.56 -5.28
CA GLU A 222 -26.57 -1.80 -5.47
C GLU A 222 -26.29 -0.34 -5.85
N VAL A 223 -25.34 0.32 -5.19
CA VAL A 223 -24.96 1.71 -5.48
C VAL A 223 -24.34 1.82 -6.88
N ALA A 224 -23.47 0.88 -7.27
CA ALA A 224 -22.85 0.88 -8.59
C ALA A 224 -23.89 0.74 -9.70
N ILE A 225 -24.91 -0.12 -9.53
CA ILE A 225 -26.01 -0.28 -10.48
C ILE A 225 -26.80 1.04 -10.61
N VAL A 226 -27.05 1.75 -9.50
CA VAL A 226 -27.78 3.03 -9.51
C VAL A 226 -26.97 4.10 -10.22
N GLU A 227 -25.66 4.18 -9.98
CA GLU A 227 -24.76 5.15 -10.63
C GLU A 227 -24.69 4.92 -12.15
N ASP A 228 -24.56 3.67 -12.59
CA ASP A 228 -24.60 3.32 -14.01
C ASP A 228 -25.97 3.62 -14.64
N PHE A 229 -27.07 3.40 -13.91
CA PHE A 229 -28.41 3.77 -14.38
C PHE A 229 -28.54 5.28 -14.58
N TYR A 230 -28.09 6.10 -13.63
CA TYR A 230 -28.07 7.55 -13.77
C TYR A 230 -27.15 8.02 -14.91
N ARG A 231 -26.01 7.37 -15.11
CA ARG A 231 -25.10 7.68 -16.21
C ARG A 231 -25.67 7.35 -17.58
N ILE A 232 -26.41 6.26 -17.68
CA ILE A 232 -27.01 5.78 -18.95
C ILE A 232 -28.31 6.50 -19.25
N TYR A 233 -29.15 6.81 -18.25
CA TYR A 233 -30.52 7.31 -18.42
C TYR A 233 -30.74 8.71 -17.86
N GLY A 234 -29.85 9.25 -17.06
CA GLY A 234 -29.95 10.58 -16.42
C GLY A 234 -29.17 11.70 -17.12
N GLY A 235 -28.44 11.40 -18.17
CA GLY A 235 -27.67 12.39 -18.91
C GLY A 235 -28.48 13.04 -20.02
N ASP A 236 -29.33 13.99 -19.65
CA ASP A 236 -29.66 15.20 -20.39
C ASP A 236 -30.80 15.92 -19.67
N ASP A 237 -30.48 16.72 -18.65
CA ASP A 237 -31.29 17.91 -18.41
C ASP A 237 -30.55 18.93 -17.51
N HIS A 238 -30.57 20.17 -18.03
CA HIS A 238 -30.36 21.43 -17.32
C HIS A 238 -28.94 21.88 -16.92
N ARG A 239 -28.23 22.36 -17.93
CA ARG A 239 -27.52 23.62 -17.78
C ARG A 239 -28.07 24.62 -18.80
N THR A 240 -29.17 25.23 -18.46
CA THR A 240 -29.60 26.54 -18.99
C THR A 240 -30.45 27.21 -17.94
N GLN A 241 -29.82 28.04 -17.13
CA GLN A 241 -30.26 29.39 -16.75
C GLN A 241 -29.20 30.03 -15.90
#